data_26163d32f4d2f689871aa84f9d719b91
#
_entry.id   26163d32f4d2f689871aa84f9d719b91
#
_cell.length_a   1.000
_cell.length_b   1.000
_cell.length_c   1.000
_cell.angle_alpha   90.00
_cell.angle_beta   90.00
_cell.angle_gamma   90.00
#
_symmetry.space_group_name_H-M   'P 1'
#
loop_
_entity.id
_entity.type
_entity.pdbx_description
1 polymer ?
#
loop_
_entity_poly.entity_id
_entity_poly.type
_entity_poly.pdbx_seq_one_letter_code
_entity_poly.pdbx_strand_id
1 'polypeptide(L)'
;MSNIIDIKAQESVTALEDISVQGEKDRQEWSQKAEVLCEALPYMRKFAGETFVIKFGGSAMGGSKSLKNFAKNVVLLKQVGINPVIVHGGGPQIGSMLDKLNMKSSFIDGLRVTDSDTVNVVEMVLAGSINKMIVSEINAASGKAVGICGKDGGLIKAKKLSRTKKDPDSNIEKILNLGFVGEPYMVDPEILGIFEDSDIIPVIAPIGLGDNGETFNINADTVAGAIAAAVNASKLIILSDVDGVMLPNGELVSYLNIVTARKMIKDGVISGGMIPKVETCIEALESEVGYAHILNGSVDNILLMEIFTESGAGTMIL
;
A
#
# COMPACT_ATOMS: atom_id res chain seq x y z
N MET A 1 57.96 33.01 -29.23
CA MET A 1 57.29 31.74 -29.64
C MET A 1 57.33 30.63 -28.55
N SER A 2 58.25 30.66 -27.63
CA SER A 2 58.39 29.66 -26.56
C SER A 2 57.20 29.66 -25.56
N ASN A 3 56.70 30.83 -25.14
CA ASN A 3 55.64 30.92 -24.12
C ASN A 3 54.23 30.43 -24.55
N ILE A 4 53.92 30.39 -25.83
CA ILE A 4 52.61 29.98 -26.34
C ILE A 4 52.54 28.44 -26.43
N ILE A 5 53.66 27.77 -26.62
CA ILE A 5 53.73 26.28 -26.67
C ILE A 5 53.61 25.73 -25.27
N ASP A 6 54.17 26.36 -24.24
CA ASP A 6 54.09 25.95 -22.85
C ASP A 6 52.66 26.10 -22.29
N ILE A 7 51.93 27.17 -22.65
CA ILE A 7 50.54 27.38 -22.20
C ILE A 7 49.61 26.32 -22.79
N LYS A 8 49.74 26.01 -24.07
CA LYS A 8 48.93 24.95 -24.72
C LYS A 8 49.24 23.56 -24.17
N ALA A 9 50.49 23.29 -23.82
CA ALA A 9 50.84 22.01 -23.20
C ALA A 9 50.26 21.90 -21.78
N GLN A 10 50.30 22.98 -20.98
CA GLN A 10 49.68 23.05 -19.66
C GLN A 10 48.15 22.89 -19.71
N GLU A 11 47.46 23.61 -20.62
CA GLU A 11 46.01 23.45 -20.82
C GLU A 11 45.61 22.02 -21.24
N SER A 12 46.42 21.35 -22.06
CA SER A 12 46.20 19.96 -22.46
C SER A 12 46.38 18.95 -21.30
N VAL A 13 47.36 19.17 -20.44
CA VAL A 13 47.61 18.33 -19.25
C VAL A 13 46.49 18.51 -18.25
N THR A 14 46.05 19.73 -17.96
CA THR A 14 44.93 20.01 -17.05
C THR A 14 43.65 19.38 -17.56
N ALA A 15 43.35 19.44 -18.86
CA ALA A 15 42.18 18.80 -19.46
C ALA A 15 42.22 17.26 -19.34
N LEU A 16 43.39 16.65 -19.45
CA LEU A 16 43.55 15.17 -19.27
C LEU A 16 43.42 14.76 -17.78
N GLU A 17 43.91 15.58 -16.87
CA GLU A 17 43.73 15.38 -15.41
C GLU A 17 42.27 15.50 -15.03
N ASP A 18 41.52 16.49 -15.54
CA ASP A 18 40.09 16.65 -15.29
C ASP A 18 39.27 15.44 -15.82
N ILE A 19 39.61 14.91 -17.01
CA ILE A 19 38.97 13.69 -17.57
C ILE A 19 39.30 12.50 -16.70
N SER A 20 40.51 12.33 -16.19
CA SER A 20 40.89 11.22 -15.35
C SER A 20 40.19 11.26 -13.97
N VAL A 21 40.08 12.42 -13.37
CA VAL A 21 39.37 12.63 -12.09
C VAL A 21 37.87 12.38 -12.25
N GLN A 22 37.28 12.81 -13.37
CA GLN A 22 35.86 12.50 -13.66
C GLN A 22 35.65 11.00 -13.84
N GLY A 23 36.52 10.32 -14.56
CA GLY A 23 36.45 8.87 -14.77
C GLY A 23 36.61 8.08 -13.47
N GLU A 24 37.42 8.54 -12.49
CA GLU A 24 37.51 7.91 -11.18
C GLU A 24 36.25 8.13 -10.33
N LYS A 25 35.65 9.32 -10.34
CA LYS A 25 34.38 9.61 -9.66
C LYS A 25 33.25 8.77 -10.23
N ASP A 26 33.16 8.67 -11.53
CA ASP A 26 32.15 7.84 -12.20
C ASP A 26 32.31 6.36 -11.82
N ARG A 27 33.54 5.82 -11.75
CA ARG A 27 33.82 4.46 -11.30
C ARG A 27 33.41 4.23 -9.84
N GLN A 28 33.67 5.16 -8.95
CA GLN A 28 33.26 5.07 -7.56
C GLN A 28 31.74 5.05 -7.43
N GLU A 29 31.03 5.90 -8.16
CA GLU A 29 29.57 5.93 -8.19
C GLU A 29 28.99 4.61 -8.74
N TRP A 30 29.58 4.06 -9.79
CA TRP A 30 29.15 2.76 -10.34
C TRP A 30 29.45 1.60 -9.39
N SER A 31 30.58 1.63 -8.70
CA SER A 31 30.93 0.63 -7.69
C SER A 31 29.91 0.66 -6.54
N GLN A 32 29.55 1.82 -6.02
CA GLN A 32 28.54 1.95 -4.97
C GLN A 32 27.17 1.44 -5.42
N LYS A 33 26.74 1.76 -6.66
CA LYS A 33 25.49 1.24 -7.22
C LYS A 33 25.51 -0.28 -7.34
N ALA A 34 26.63 -0.87 -7.74
CA ALA A 34 26.78 -2.31 -7.84
C ALA A 34 26.78 -2.98 -6.45
N GLU A 35 27.39 -2.36 -5.44
CA GLU A 35 27.42 -2.84 -4.05
C GLU A 35 26.00 -2.90 -3.46
N VAL A 36 25.21 -1.83 -3.59
CA VAL A 36 23.81 -1.80 -3.16
C VAL A 36 22.99 -2.93 -3.80
N LEU A 37 23.20 -3.23 -5.09
CA LEU A 37 22.51 -4.35 -5.74
C LEU A 37 22.94 -5.70 -5.17
N CYS A 38 24.23 -5.85 -4.84
CA CYS A 38 24.74 -7.06 -4.20
C CYS A 38 24.18 -7.25 -2.78
N GLU A 39 24.03 -6.16 -2.02
CA GLU A 39 23.42 -6.18 -0.68
C GLU A 39 21.94 -6.55 -0.72
N ALA A 40 21.22 -6.15 -1.76
CA ALA A 40 19.81 -6.51 -1.95
C ALA A 40 19.58 -7.97 -2.39
N LEU A 41 20.59 -8.64 -2.96
CA LEU A 41 20.47 -9.98 -3.55
C LEU A 41 19.93 -11.05 -2.58
N PRO A 42 20.37 -11.14 -1.31
CA PRO A 42 19.82 -12.11 -0.36
C PRO A 42 18.32 -11.97 -0.16
N TYR A 43 17.82 -10.74 -0.11
CA TYR A 43 16.37 -10.45 0.03
C TYR A 43 15.60 -10.81 -1.23
N MET A 44 16.13 -10.49 -2.43
CA MET A 44 15.53 -10.88 -3.71
C MET A 44 15.38 -12.40 -3.80
N ARG A 45 16.41 -13.14 -3.38
CA ARG A 45 16.36 -14.61 -3.36
C ARG A 45 15.39 -15.17 -2.31
N LYS A 46 15.31 -14.52 -1.14
CA LYS A 46 14.42 -14.91 -0.04
C LYS A 46 12.94 -14.77 -0.43
N PHE A 47 12.62 -13.73 -1.17
CA PHE A 47 11.24 -13.35 -1.47
C PHE A 47 10.81 -13.69 -2.91
N ALA A 48 11.68 -14.30 -3.72
CA ALA A 48 11.31 -14.75 -5.06
C ALA A 48 10.22 -15.82 -4.98
N GLY A 49 9.11 -15.60 -5.71
CA GLY A 49 7.91 -16.43 -5.69
C GLY A 49 6.90 -16.08 -4.60
N GLU A 50 7.29 -15.27 -3.61
CA GLU A 50 6.42 -14.90 -2.50
C GLU A 50 5.37 -13.84 -2.90
N THR A 51 4.16 -13.97 -2.36
CA THR A 51 3.07 -13.01 -2.61
C THR A 51 3.04 -11.96 -1.50
N PHE A 52 3.07 -10.68 -1.91
CA PHE A 52 2.96 -9.52 -1.03
C PHE A 52 1.68 -8.75 -1.34
N VAL A 53 0.80 -8.60 -0.35
CA VAL A 53 -0.38 -7.75 -0.49
C VAL A 53 -0.05 -6.36 0.03
N ILE A 54 -0.17 -5.36 -0.84
CA ILE A 54 0.20 -3.98 -0.57
C ILE A 54 -1.03 -3.10 -0.64
N LYS A 55 -1.43 -2.55 0.50
CA LYS A 55 -2.52 -1.56 0.54
C LYS A 55 -1.95 -0.17 0.27
N PHE A 56 -2.45 0.47 -0.79
CA PHE A 56 -2.09 1.83 -1.21
C PHE A 56 -3.28 2.77 -1.12
N GLY A 57 -3.19 3.85 -0.30
CA GLY A 57 -4.34 4.73 -0.12
C GLY A 57 -4.05 5.93 0.75
N GLY A 58 -5.08 6.75 0.96
CA GLY A 58 -4.98 7.96 1.78
C GLY A 58 -4.07 9.02 1.17
N SER A 59 -3.28 9.66 2.01
CA SER A 59 -2.31 10.69 1.61
C SER A 59 -1.15 10.14 0.76
N ALA A 60 -0.84 8.85 0.86
CA ALA A 60 0.14 8.19 -0.01
C ALA A 60 -0.22 8.30 -1.50
N MET A 61 -1.53 8.51 -1.82
CA MET A 61 -2.01 8.81 -3.17
C MET A 61 -2.01 10.32 -3.50
N GLY A 62 -1.47 11.16 -2.63
CA GLY A 62 -1.65 12.61 -2.62
C GLY A 62 -0.96 13.42 -3.72
N GLY A 63 -0.34 12.78 -4.73
CA GLY A 63 0.28 13.52 -5.82
C GLY A 63 0.84 12.63 -6.93
N SER A 64 1.00 13.21 -8.12
CA SER A 64 1.56 12.51 -9.29
C SER A 64 2.95 11.93 -9.03
N LYS A 65 3.80 12.59 -8.22
CA LYS A 65 5.14 12.10 -7.86
C LYS A 65 5.07 10.83 -7.01
N SER A 66 4.23 10.82 -5.98
CA SER A 66 4.07 9.68 -5.06
C SER A 66 3.56 8.44 -5.80
N LEU A 67 2.53 8.61 -6.65
CA LEU A 67 1.99 7.53 -7.45
C LEU A 67 3.02 6.95 -8.43
N LYS A 68 3.80 7.81 -9.10
CA LYS A 68 4.89 7.37 -10.00
C LYS A 68 5.99 6.61 -9.26
N ASN A 69 6.34 7.06 -8.07
CA ASN A 69 7.33 6.39 -7.24
C ASN A 69 6.81 5.01 -6.77
N PHE A 70 5.57 4.97 -6.28
CA PHE A 70 4.90 3.72 -5.93
C PHE A 70 4.88 2.73 -7.12
N ALA A 71 4.48 3.18 -8.30
CA ALA A 71 4.44 2.34 -9.50
C ALA A 71 5.82 1.73 -9.83
N LYS A 72 6.89 2.54 -9.77
CA LYS A 72 8.26 2.05 -9.98
C LYS A 72 8.67 0.99 -8.95
N ASN A 73 8.33 1.22 -7.68
CA ASN A 73 8.63 0.26 -6.61
C ASN A 73 7.91 -1.07 -6.86
N VAL A 74 6.61 -1.04 -7.17
CA VAL A 74 5.81 -2.23 -7.43
C VAL A 74 6.32 -3.00 -8.66
N VAL A 75 6.68 -2.29 -9.73
CA VAL A 75 7.28 -2.90 -10.92
C VAL A 75 8.61 -3.57 -10.58
N LEU A 76 9.47 -2.91 -9.79
CA LEU A 76 10.72 -3.52 -9.35
C LEU A 76 10.49 -4.81 -8.54
N LEU A 77 9.52 -4.80 -7.61
CA LEU A 77 9.17 -6.01 -6.85
C LEU A 77 8.79 -7.17 -7.79
N LYS A 78 7.96 -6.91 -8.80
CA LYS A 78 7.58 -7.94 -9.77
C LYS A 78 8.77 -8.43 -10.60
N GLN A 79 9.67 -7.52 -11.01
CA GLN A 79 10.86 -7.86 -11.80
C GLN A 79 11.88 -8.73 -11.02
N VAL A 80 11.95 -8.60 -9.71
CA VAL A 80 12.83 -9.45 -8.87
C VAL A 80 12.16 -10.74 -8.41
N GLY A 81 10.97 -11.05 -8.94
CA GLY A 81 10.27 -12.32 -8.72
C GLY A 81 9.28 -12.33 -7.56
N ILE A 82 9.01 -11.19 -6.92
CA ILE A 82 7.93 -11.06 -5.93
C ILE A 82 6.60 -10.90 -6.66
N ASN A 83 5.51 -11.44 -6.10
CA ASN A 83 4.14 -11.30 -6.63
C ASN A 83 3.38 -10.20 -5.87
N PRO A 84 3.41 -8.93 -6.30
CA PRO A 84 2.68 -7.86 -5.64
C PRO A 84 1.20 -7.89 -6.03
N VAL A 85 0.31 -7.90 -5.03
CA VAL A 85 -1.13 -7.71 -5.16
C VAL A 85 -1.47 -6.37 -4.53
N ILE A 86 -2.01 -5.44 -5.32
CA ILE A 86 -2.27 -4.09 -4.89
C ILE A 86 -3.74 -3.93 -4.51
N VAL A 87 -4.01 -3.46 -3.29
CA VAL A 87 -5.35 -3.03 -2.86
C VAL A 87 -5.32 -1.52 -2.63
N HIS A 88 -6.22 -0.77 -3.27
CA HIS A 88 -6.18 0.67 -3.13
C HIS A 88 -7.35 1.25 -2.36
N GLY A 89 -7.14 2.40 -1.72
CA GLY A 89 -8.18 3.23 -1.14
C GLY A 89 -8.67 4.32 -2.10
N GLY A 90 -9.40 5.31 -1.58
CA GLY A 90 -9.89 6.42 -2.41
C GLY A 90 -10.84 7.38 -1.69
N GLY A 91 -10.80 7.43 -0.35
CA GLY A 91 -11.71 8.26 0.44
C GLY A 91 -11.77 9.74 0.02
N PRO A 92 -10.63 10.43 -0.14
CA PRO A 92 -10.59 11.82 -0.61
C PRO A 92 -11.19 12.02 -2.00
N GLN A 93 -10.91 11.12 -2.94
CA GLN A 93 -11.40 11.19 -4.31
C GLN A 93 -12.91 10.94 -4.38
N ILE A 94 -13.42 10.00 -3.58
CA ILE A 94 -14.86 9.78 -3.42
C ILE A 94 -15.51 11.06 -2.88
N GLY A 95 -14.95 11.66 -1.81
CA GLY A 95 -15.47 12.93 -1.25
C GLY A 95 -15.53 14.02 -2.30
N SER A 96 -14.44 14.26 -3.03
CA SER A 96 -14.38 15.25 -4.10
C SER A 96 -15.42 15.00 -5.21
N MET A 97 -15.72 13.75 -5.55
CA MET A 97 -16.73 13.43 -6.55
C MET A 97 -18.15 13.68 -6.01
N LEU A 98 -18.44 13.27 -4.78
CA LEU A 98 -19.74 13.53 -4.14
C LEU A 98 -20.01 15.03 -4.04
N ASP A 99 -19.00 15.83 -3.66
CA ASP A 99 -19.12 17.29 -3.61
C ASP A 99 -19.46 17.89 -4.99
N LYS A 100 -18.79 17.43 -6.07
CA LYS A 100 -19.09 17.85 -7.46
C LYS A 100 -20.50 17.51 -7.89
N LEU A 101 -21.05 16.40 -7.38
CA LEU A 101 -22.41 15.96 -7.65
C LEU A 101 -23.43 16.57 -6.68
N ASN A 102 -23.01 17.47 -5.76
CA ASN A 102 -23.84 18.05 -4.70
C ASN A 102 -24.50 16.98 -3.80
N MET A 103 -23.85 15.84 -3.61
CA MET A 103 -24.30 14.77 -2.73
C MET A 103 -23.68 14.94 -1.35
N LYS A 104 -24.52 14.84 -0.31
CA LYS A 104 -24.04 14.94 1.08
C LYS A 104 -23.30 13.67 1.47
N SER A 105 -22.16 13.83 2.12
CA SER A 105 -21.36 12.73 2.68
C SER A 105 -21.26 12.87 4.20
N SER A 106 -21.51 11.80 4.93
CA SER A 106 -21.35 11.74 6.38
C SER A 106 -20.48 10.54 6.77
N PHE A 107 -19.88 10.64 7.96
CA PHE A 107 -19.02 9.57 8.49
C PHE A 107 -19.49 9.20 9.90
N ILE A 108 -19.41 7.92 10.20
CA ILE A 108 -19.63 7.37 11.55
C ILE A 108 -18.42 6.48 11.85
N ASP A 109 -17.70 6.79 12.92
CA ASP A 109 -16.49 6.06 13.36
C ASP A 109 -15.48 5.82 12.22
N GLY A 110 -15.26 6.84 11.38
CA GLY A 110 -14.34 6.80 10.25
C GLY A 110 -14.86 6.07 9.01
N LEU A 111 -16.06 5.47 9.06
CA LEU A 111 -16.72 4.82 7.94
C LEU A 111 -17.69 5.78 7.24
N ARG A 112 -17.65 5.86 5.92
CA ARG A 112 -18.58 6.67 5.14
C ARG A 112 -19.95 6.03 5.12
N VAL A 113 -20.97 6.72 5.60
CA VAL A 113 -22.36 6.29 5.41
C VAL A 113 -22.65 6.28 3.91
N THR A 114 -23.08 5.16 3.39
CA THR A 114 -23.16 4.90 1.95
C THR A 114 -24.58 4.42 1.62
N ASP A 115 -25.45 5.34 1.17
CA ASP A 115 -26.78 4.98 0.66
C ASP A 115 -26.71 4.42 -0.77
N SER A 116 -27.87 4.10 -1.37
CA SER A 116 -27.96 3.50 -2.70
C SER A 116 -27.35 4.37 -3.81
N ASP A 117 -27.49 5.68 -3.74
CA ASP A 117 -26.95 6.59 -4.75
C ASP A 117 -25.44 6.78 -4.54
N THR A 118 -25.04 6.89 -3.28
CA THR A 118 -23.63 7.01 -2.89
C THR A 118 -22.83 5.77 -3.28
N VAL A 119 -23.36 4.55 -3.13
CA VAL A 119 -22.60 3.33 -3.46
C VAL A 119 -22.27 3.26 -4.96
N ASN A 120 -23.16 3.72 -5.82
CA ASN A 120 -22.92 3.79 -7.27
C ASN A 120 -21.76 4.76 -7.59
N VAL A 121 -21.73 5.93 -6.96
CA VAL A 121 -20.63 6.89 -7.11
C VAL A 121 -19.31 6.30 -6.57
N VAL A 122 -19.36 5.64 -5.42
CA VAL A 122 -18.20 4.96 -4.82
C VAL A 122 -17.64 3.91 -5.77
N GLU A 123 -18.48 3.05 -6.36
CA GLU A 123 -18.06 2.04 -7.33
C GLU A 123 -17.43 2.70 -8.57
N MET A 124 -18.05 3.71 -9.17
CA MET A 124 -17.51 4.44 -10.32
C MET A 124 -16.15 5.05 -10.02
N VAL A 125 -15.97 5.64 -8.84
CA VAL A 125 -14.71 6.29 -8.45
C VAL A 125 -13.62 5.26 -8.15
N LEU A 126 -13.94 4.25 -7.36
CA LEU A 126 -12.95 3.22 -6.96
C LEU A 126 -12.59 2.32 -8.13
N ALA A 127 -13.54 1.60 -8.72
CA ALA A 127 -13.26 0.61 -9.76
C ALA A 127 -12.97 1.24 -11.13
N GLY A 128 -13.52 2.41 -11.41
CA GLY A 128 -13.32 3.13 -12.67
C GLY A 128 -12.13 4.09 -12.62
N SER A 129 -12.23 5.16 -11.86
CA SER A 129 -11.28 6.27 -11.91
C SER A 129 -9.94 5.95 -11.26
N ILE A 130 -9.96 5.62 -9.96
CA ILE A 130 -8.72 5.43 -9.17
C ILE A 130 -7.99 4.16 -9.61
N ASN A 131 -8.72 3.07 -9.75
CA ASN A 131 -8.15 1.79 -10.17
C ASN A 131 -7.40 1.93 -11.50
N LYS A 132 -8.02 2.54 -12.51
CA LYS A 132 -7.42 2.71 -13.83
C LYS A 132 -6.28 3.75 -13.85
N MET A 133 -6.31 4.73 -12.97
CA MET A 133 -5.19 5.65 -12.78
C MET A 133 -3.95 4.92 -12.25
N ILE A 134 -4.09 4.05 -11.25
CA ILE A 134 -2.98 3.24 -10.72
C ILE A 134 -2.45 2.28 -11.78
N VAL A 135 -3.34 1.56 -12.46
CA VAL A 135 -2.98 0.66 -13.57
C VAL A 135 -2.18 1.40 -14.66
N SER A 136 -2.63 2.59 -15.04
CA SER A 136 -1.94 3.40 -16.05
C SER A 136 -0.53 3.80 -15.63
N GLU A 137 -0.33 4.18 -14.37
CA GLU A 137 1.00 4.56 -13.86
C GLU A 137 1.95 3.35 -13.74
N ILE A 138 1.44 2.17 -13.34
CA ILE A 138 2.24 0.93 -13.34
C ILE A 138 2.65 0.56 -14.76
N ASN A 139 1.74 0.65 -15.73
CA ASN A 139 2.03 0.39 -17.12
C ASN A 139 3.02 1.43 -17.71
N ALA A 140 2.89 2.70 -17.34
CA ALA A 140 3.85 3.75 -17.73
C ALA A 140 5.25 3.53 -17.13
N ALA A 141 5.34 2.84 -15.99
CA ALA A 141 6.61 2.42 -15.37
C ALA A 141 7.17 1.10 -15.97
N SER A 142 6.66 0.66 -17.13
CA SER A 142 7.04 -0.58 -17.83
C SER A 142 6.61 -1.87 -17.12
N GLY A 143 5.64 -1.80 -16.21
CA GLY A 143 4.94 -2.96 -15.65
C GLY A 143 3.78 -3.40 -16.55
N LYS A 144 3.13 -4.51 -16.18
CA LYS A 144 1.86 -4.95 -16.77
C LYS A 144 0.85 -5.05 -15.62
N ALA A 145 -0.14 -4.18 -15.57
CA ALA A 145 -1.14 -4.20 -14.52
C ALA A 145 -2.56 -4.37 -15.08
N VAL A 146 -3.39 -5.07 -14.31
CA VAL A 146 -4.82 -5.22 -14.56
C VAL A 146 -5.60 -4.76 -13.34
N GLY A 147 -6.63 -3.96 -13.57
CA GLY A 147 -7.50 -3.46 -12.51
C GLY A 147 -8.80 -4.26 -12.44
N ILE A 148 -9.08 -4.77 -11.26
CA ILE A 148 -10.29 -5.52 -10.91
C ILE A 148 -10.90 -4.97 -9.61
N CYS A 149 -12.10 -5.43 -9.27
CA CYS A 149 -12.73 -5.21 -7.97
C CYS A 149 -13.26 -6.54 -7.43
N GLY A 150 -13.78 -6.57 -6.22
CA GLY A 150 -14.27 -7.80 -5.61
C GLY A 150 -15.46 -8.46 -6.31
N LYS A 151 -16.12 -7.75 -7.25
CA LYS A 151 -17.20 -8.32 -8.07
C LYS A 151 -16.66 -9.16 -9.23
N ASP A 152 -15.44 -8.85 -9.71
CA ASP A 152 -14.82 -9.57 -10.82
C ASP A 152 -14.44 -10.99 -10.37
N GLY A 153 -14.91 -11.99 -11.10
CA GLY A 153 -14.73 -13.39 -10.76
C GLY A 153 -15.34 -13.81 -9.41
N GLY A 154 -16.13 -12.93 -8.77
CA GLY A 154 -16.64 -13.20 -7.43
C GLY A 154 -15.58 -13.15 -6.33
N LEU A 155 -14.47 -12.46 -6.59
CA LEU A 155 -13.29 -12.38 -5.71
C LEU A 155 -13.63 -12.05 -4.25
N ILE A 156 -14.54 -11.08 -3.98
CA ILE A 156 -14.90 -10.69 -2.61
C ILE A 156 -16.40 -10.78 -2.41
N LYS A 157 -16.84 -11.75 -1.62
CA LYS A 157 -18.20 -11.80 -1.10
C LYS A 157 -18.26 -10.98 0.18
N ALA A 158 -19.28 -10.13 0.27
CA ALA A 158 -19.44 -9.21 1.37
C ALA A 158 -20.88 -9.23 1.91
N LYS A 159 -20.99 -9.00 3.20
CA LYS A 159 -22.27 -8.77 3.87
C LYS A 159 -22.30 -7.36 4.45
N LYS A 160 -23.50 -6.86 4.75
CA LYS A 160 -23.68 -5.56 5.37
C LYS A 160 -22.96 -5.50 6.72
N LEU A 161 -22.12 -4.49 6.90
CA LEU A 161 -21.44 -4.25 8.17
C LEU A 161 -22.45 -3.79 9.22
N SER A 162 -22.55 -4.55 10.31
CA SER A 162 -23.37 -4.22 11.46
C SER A 162 -22.49 -3.75 12.61
N ARG A 163 -22.69 -2.50 13.05
CA ARG A 163 -22.04 -1.95 14.24
C ARG A 163 -23.09 -1.45 15.23
N THR A 164 -22.82 -1.67 16.51
CA THR A 164 -23.62 -1.12 17.60
C THR A 164 -22.83 -0.01 18.28
N LYS A 165 -23.51 1.04 18.71
CA LYS A 165 -22.95 2.09 19.52
C LYS A 165 -23.70 2.13 20.84
N LYS A 166 -22.98 1.99 21.95
CA LYS A 166 -23.55 2.21 23.30
C LYS A 166 -23.83 3.68 23.47
N ASP A 167 -25.06 4.00 23.87
CA ASP A 167 -25.43 5.34 24.29
C ASP A 167 -24.72 5.64 25.62
N PRO A 168 -23.93 6.73 25.74
CA PRO A 168 -23.20 7.05 26.99
C PRO A 168 -24.11 7.22 28.18
N ASP A 169 -25.36 7.67 27.98
CA ASP A 169 -26.31 8.00 29.02
C ASP A 169 -27.37 6.91 29.28
N SER A 170 -27.34 5.84 28.48
CA SER A 170 -28.26 4.71 28.63
C SER A 170 -27.55 3.41 28.24
N ASN A 171 -27.88 2.30 28.90
CA ASN A 171 -27.35 0.98 28.53
C ASN A 171 -27.94 0.43 27.21
N ILE A 172 -28.51 1.29 26.36
CA ILE A 172 -29.13 0.91 25.10
C ILE A 172 -28.08 0.90 23.99
N GLU A 173 -27.89 -0.23 23.35
CA GLU A 173 -27.10 -0.34 22.13
C GLU A 173 -27.96 0.02 20.91
N LYS A 174 -27.56 1.05 20.15
CA LYS A 174 -28.19 1.41 18.88
C LYS A 174 -27.42 0.80 17.73
N ILE A 175 -28.11 0.08 16.85
CA ILE A 175 -27.53 -0.40 15.57
C ILE A 175 -27.33 0.82 14.68
N LEU A 176 -26.09 1.03 14.23
CA LEU A 176 -25.73 2.08 13.29
C LEU A 176 -26.10 1.65 11.87
N ASN A 177 -26.94 2.43 11.21
CA ASN A 177 -27.24 2.19 9.79
C ASN A 177 -26.19 2.88 8.91
N LEU A 178 -25.23 2.11 8.43
CA LEU A 178 -24.15 2.56 7.55
C LEU A 178 -24.51 2.45 6.05
N GLY A 179 -25.72 1.96 5.72
CA GLY A 179 -26.14 1.73 4.33
C GLY A 179 -25.40 0.55 3.71
N PHE A 180 -24.83 0.75 2.52
CA PHE A 180 -24.08 -0.23 1.74
C PHE A 180 -22.58 -0.27 2.10
N VAL A 181 -22.27 -0.16 3.38
CA VAL A 181 -20.94 -0.46 3.91
C VAL A 181 -20.91 -1.95 4.24
N GLY A 182 -19.90 -2.63 3.73
CA GLY A 182 -19.73 -4.08 3.87
C GLY A 182 -18.49 -4.49 4.63
N GLU A 183 -18.51 -5.75 5.02
CA GLU A 183 -17.35 -6.49 5.49
C GLU A 183 -17.21 -7.77 4.65
N PRO A 184 -15.99 -8.17 4.23
CA PRO A 184 -15.79 -9.40 3.51
C PRO A 184 -16.06 -10.58 4.44
N TYR A 185 -16.75 -11.60 3.95
CA TYR A 185 -16.95 -12.86 4.68
C TYR A 185 -16.34 -14.05 3.93
N MET A 186 -16.06 -13.89 2.63
CA MET A 186 -15.34 -14.86 1.82
C MET A 186 -14.55 -14.14 0.73
N VAL A 187 -13.32 -14.55 0.53
CA VAL A 187 -12.47 -14.15 -0.60
C VAL A 187 -12.12 -15.41 -1.37
N ASP A 188 -12.42 -15.42 -2.66
CA ASP A 188 -12.03 -16.51 -3.56
C ASP A 188 -10.77 -16.12 -4.32
N PRO A 189 -9.61 -16.69 -3.99
CA PRO A 189 -8.34 -16.29 -4.59
C PRO A 189 -8.12 -16.88 -6.00
N GLU A 190 -9.02 -17.69 -6.56
CA GLU A 190 -8.81 -18.39 -7.83
C GLU A 190 -8.39 -17.43 -8.96
N ILE A 191 -9.08 -16.29 -9.09
CA ILE A 191 -8.72 -15.28 -10.09
C ILE A 191 -7.32 -14.67 -9.87
N LEU A 192 -6.85 -14.61 -8.62
CA LEU A 192 -5.53 -14.07 -8.28
C LEU A 192 -4.42 -15.05 -8.64
N GLY A 193 -4.66 -16.35 -8.52
CA GLY A 193 -3.72 -17.41 -8.93
C GLY A 193 -3.33 -17.30 -10.41
N ILE A 194 -4.23 -16.84 -11.28
CA ILE A 194 -3.92 -16.61 -12.70
C ILE A 194 -2.81 -15.57 -12.90
N PHE A 195 -2.68 -14.61 -11.97
CA PHE A 195 -1.68 -13.54 -12.06
C PHE A 195 -0.34 -13.93 -11.45
N GLU A 196 -0.29 -14.92 -10.54
CA GLU A 196 0.96 -15.35 -9.88
C GLU A 196 1.98 -15.87 -10.90
N ASP A 197 1.54 -16.74 -11.82
CA ASP A 197 2.37 -17.33 -12.88
C ASP A 197 2.59 -16.39 -14.08
N SER A 198 2.10 -15.15 -14.00
CA SER A 198 2.20 -14.17 -15.08
C SER A 198 3.00 -12.94 -14.67
N ASP A 199 3.38 -12.11 -15.65
CA ASP A 199 3.99 -10.79 -15.41
C ASP A 199 2.97 -9.73 -14.96
N ILE A 200 1.70 -10.11 -14.73
CA ILE A 200 0.62 -9.17 -14.48
C ILE A 200 0.53 -8.85 -12.99
N ILE A 201 0.34 -7.57 -12.68
CA ILE A 201 0.15 -7.04 -11.33
C ILE A 201 -1.33 -6.72 -11.16
N PRO A 202 -2.07 -7.45 -10.31
CA PRO A 202 -3.47 -7.15 -10.02
C PRO A 202 -3.60 -5.90 -9.13
N VAL A 203 -4.51 -5.01 -9.50
CA VAL A 203 -4.87 -3.79 -8.74
C VAL A 203 -6.34 -3.89 -8.37
N ILE A 204 -6.65 -3.99 -7.09
CA ILE A 204 -7.97 -4.34 -6.57
C ILE A 204 -8.64 -3.15 -5.93
N ALA A 205 -9.83 -2.79 -6.40
CA ALA A 205 -10.70 -1.83 -5.76
C ALA A 205 -11.52 -2.50 -4.64
N PRO A 206 -11.69 -1.84 -3.46
CA PRO A 206 -12.32 -2.43 -2.29
C PRO A 206 -13.87 -2.37 -2.38
N ILE A 207 -14.39 -3.02 -3.39
CA ILE A 207 -15.82 -3.21 -3.65
C ILE A 207 -16.14 -4.69 -3.49
N GLY A 208 -17.16 -5.02 -2.71
CA GLY A 208 -17.62 -6.40 -2.52
C GLY A 208 -18.99 -6.66 -3.13
N LEU A 209 -19.27 -7.94 -3.39
CA LEU A 209 -20.53 -8.44 -3.93
C LEU A 209 -21.36 -9.11 -2.81
N GLY A 210 -22.58 -8.65 -2.61
CA GLY A 210 -23.56 -9.29 -1.73
C GLY A 210 -24.22 -10.49 -2.38
N ASP A 211 -24.85 -11.34 -1.57
CA ASP A 211 -25.48 -12.59 -2.03
C ASP A 211 -26.66 -12.35 -2.98
N ASN A 212 -27.34 -11.20 -2.88
CA ASN A 212 -28.43 -10.83 -3.78
C ASN A 212 -27.99 -9.86 -4.90
N GLY A 213 -26.67 -9.71 -5.13
CA GLY A 213 -26.10 -8.84 -6.15
C GLY A 213 -25.88 -7.40 -5.69
N GLU A 214 -26.00 -7.11 -4.39
CA GLU A 214 -25.74 -5.78 -3.86
C GLU A 214 -24.24 -5.43 -3.99
N THR A 215 -23.97 -4.14 -4.18
CA THR A 215 -22.62 -3.58 -4.12
C THR A 215 -22.33 -3.07 -2.72
N PHE A 216 -21.20 -3.47 -2.14
CA PHE A 216 -20.73 -2.97 -0.85
C PHE A 216 -19.43 -2.20 -0.99
N ASN A 217 -19.40 -1.01 -0.36
CA ASN A 217 -18.19 -0.25 -0.11
C ASN A 217 -17.48 -0.83 1.12
N ILE A 218 -16.24 -1.27 0.96
CA ILE A 218 -15.50 -1.92 2.04
C ILE A 218 -14.27 -1.07 2.39
N ASN A 219 -13.84 -1.09 3.65
CA ASN A 219 -12.59 -0.48 4.05
C ASN A 219 -11.40 -1.16 3.34
N ALA A 220 -10.51 -0.37 2.75
CA ALA A 220 -9.41 -0.90 1.96
C ALA A 220 -8.36 -1.67 2.79
N ASP A 221 -8.16 -1.30 4.07
CA ASP A 221 -7.27 -2.03 4.97
C ASP A 221 -7.87 -3.42 5.24
N THR A 222 -9.18 -3.49 5.54
CA THR A 222 -9.91 -4.76 5.74
C THR A 222 -9.87 -5.66 4.50
N VAL A 223 -10.06 -5.09 3.30
CA VAL A 223 -9.95 -5.86 2.04
C VAL A 223 -8.53 -6.39 1.86
N ALA A 224 -7.52 -5.57 2.13
CA ALA A 224 -6.12 -5.99 2.00
C ALA A 224 -5.79 -7.14 2.95
N GLY A 225 -6.24 -7.08 4.21
CA GLY A 225 -6.10 -8.16 5.19
C GLY A 225 -6.79 -9.44 4.74
N ALA A 226 -8.04 -9.35 4.28
CA ALA A 226 -8.81 -10.51 3.81
C ALA A 226 -8.19 -11.17 2.57
N ILE A 227 -7.69 -10.36 1.62
CA ILE A 227 -6.97 -10.89 0.45
C ILE A 227 -5.65 -11.53 0.88
N ALA A 228 -4.88 -10.88 1.78
CA ALA A 228 -3.61 -11.42 2.26
C ALA A 228 -3.79 -12.80 2.91
N ALA A 229 -4.83 -12.96 3.72
CA ALA A 229 -5.18 -14.25 4.31
C ALA A 229 -5.57 -15.29 3.23
N ALA A 230 -6.40 -14.90 2.25
CA ALA A 230 -6.88 -15.82 1.23
C ALA A 230 -5.78 -16.34 0.27
N VAL A 231 -4.76 -15.53 0.01
CA VAL A 231 -3.61 -15.91 -0.84
C VAL A 231 -2.41 -16.43 -0.04
N ASN A 232 -2.53 -16.64 1.28
CA ASN A 232 -1.44 -16.99 2.18
C ASN A 232 -0.21 -16.08 1.98
N ALA A 233 -0.43 -14.77 1.97
CA ALA A 233 0.60 -13.81 1.66
C ALA A 233 1.78 -13.90 2.65
N SER A 234 2.99 -13.85 2.13
CA SER A 234 4.20 -13.74 2.96
C SER A 234 4.27 -12.40 3.71
N LYS A 235 3.73 -11.33 3.11
CA LYS A 235 3.64 -10.01 3.73
C LYS A 235 2.34 -9.30 3.41
N LEU A 236 1.74 -8.68 4.43
CA LEU A 236 0.75 -7.61 4.30
C LEU A 236 1.43 -6.27 4.59
N ILE A 237 1.40 -5.33 3.66
CA ILE A 237 2.00 -4.00 3.81
C ILE A 237 0.90 -2.95 3.71
N ILE A 238 0.66 -2.20 4.80
CA ILE A 238 -0.31 -1.10 4.85
C ILE A 238 0.45 0.22 4.74
N LEU A 239 0.34 0.88 3.59
CA LEU A 239 0.85 2.24 3.41
C LEU A 239 -0.14 3.24 4.02
N SER A 240 0.36 4.04 4.96
CA SER A 240 -0.36 5.03 5.75
C SER A 240 0.23 6.43 5.56
N ASP A 241 -0.27 7.40 6.29
CA ASP A 241 0.21 8.78 6.36
C ASP A 241 1.06 9.06 7.60
N VAL A 242 1.36 8.03 8.37
CA VAL A 242 2.22 8.10 9.54
C VAL A 242 3.31 7.04 9.45
N ASP A 243 4.42 7.25 10.14
CA ASP A 243 5.61 6.39 10.06
C ASP A 243 5.37 4.96 10.56
N GLY A 244 4.36 4.76 11.38
CA GLY A 244 3.99 3.48 11.99
C GLY A 244 3.28 3.70 13.30
N VAL A 245 3.36 2.74 14.20
CA VAL A 245 2.85 2.86 15.59
C VAL A 245 3.84 3.69 16.39
N MET A 246 3.34 4.80 16.96
CA MET A 246 4.15 5.74 17.75
C MET A 246 3.86 5.58 19.23
N LEU A 247 4.89 5.67 20.06
CA LEU A 247 4.75 5.83 21.50
C LEU A 247 4.32 7.26 21.86
N PRO A 248 3.78 7.50 23.08
CA PRO A 248 3.39 8.85 23.53
C PRO A 248 4.55 9.87 23.54
N ASN A 249 5.80 9.41 23.63
CA ASN A 249 7.00 10.24 23.56
C ASN A 249 7.44 10.59 22.12
N GLY A 250 6.71 10.10 21.09
CA GLY A 250 7.02 10.33 19.70
C GLY A 250 8.03 9.33 19.08
N GLU A 251 8.42 8.30 19.79
CA GLU A 251 9.28 7.24 19.25
C GLU A 251 8.49 6.24 18.41
N LEU A 252 9.07 5.83 17.27
CA LEU A 252 8.51 4.79 16.42
C LEU A 252 8.74 3.41 17.05
N VAL A 253 7.68 2.62 17.11
CA VAL A 253 7.77 1.21 17.49
C VAL A 253 8.08 0.38 16.25
N SER A 254 9.34 -0.01 16.08
CA SER A 254 9.75 -0.77 14.89
C SER A 254 9.21 -2.20 14.87
N TYR A 255 8.89 -2.77 16.04
CA TYR A 255 8.47 -4.15 16.18
C TYR A 255 7.40 -4.33 17.25
N LEU A 256 6.34 -5.08 16.95
CA LEU A 256 5.26 -5.44 17.86
C LEU A 256 4.88 -6.92 17.70
N ASN A 257 4.70 -7.63 18.80
CA ASN A 257 3.93 -8.87 18.79
C ASN A 257 2.44 -8.60 19.04
N ILE A 258 1.59 -9.55 18.63
CA ILE A 258 0.12 -9.46 18.72
C ILE A 258 -0.34 -9.11 20.15
N VAL A 259 0.25 -9.75 21.18
CA VAL A 259 -0.14 -9.56 22.58
C VAL A 259 0.13 -8.11 23.02
N THR A 260 1.31 -7.59 22.69
CA THR A 260 1.69 -6.21 22.99
C THR A 260 0.81 -5.23 22.23
N ALA A 261 0.54 -5.49 20.95
CA ALA A 261 -0.31 -4.63 20.11
C ALA A 261 -1.74 -4.51 20.71
N ARG A 262 -2.36 -5.63 21.09
CA ARG A 262 -3.67 -5.65 21.76
C ARG A 262 -3.66 -4.92 23.11
N LYS A 263 -2.59 -5.08 23.88
CA LYS A 263 -2.42 -4.33 25.13
C LYS A 263 -2.33 -2.84 24.87
N MET A 264 -1.54 -2.40 23.91
CA MET A 264 -1.39 -0.98 23.56
C MET A 264 -2.70 -0.35 23.06
N ILE A 265 -3.55 -1.10 22.36
CA ILE A 265 -4.92 -0.67 22.01
C ILE A 265 -5.75 -0.49 23.28
N LYS A 266 -5.77 -1.48 24.16
CA LYS A 266 -6.54 -1.44 25.41
C LYS A 266 -6.11 -0.31 26.33
N ASP A 267 -4.81 -0.05 26.42
CA ASP A 267 -4.21 1.00 27.28
C ASP A 267 -4.33 2.40 26.63
N GLY A 268 -4.90 2.51 25.41
CA GLY A 268 -5.11 3.78 24.69
C GLY A 268 -3.84 4.39 24.08
N VAL A 269 -2.73 3.67 24.07
CA VAL A 269 -1.49 4.07 23.37
C VAL A 269 -1.69 4.07 21.86
N ILE A 270 -2.28 2.99 21.34
CA ILE A 270 -2.77 2.94 19.96
C ILE A 270 -4.20 3.46 19.96
N SER A 271 -4.46 4.52 19.19
CA SER A 271 -5.74 5.22 19.20
C SER A 271 -6.19 5.67 17.81
N GLY A 272 -7.44 6.12 17.68
CA GLY A 272 -7.98 6.72 16.47
C GLY A 272 -7.86 5.82 15.22
N GLY A 273 -7.41 6.39 14.12
CA GLY A 273 -7.28 5.69 12.82
C GLY A 273 -6.19 4.61 12.77
N MET A 274 -5.33 4.51 13.79
CA MET A 274 -4.32 3.45 13.88
C MET A 274 -4.93 2.13 14.37
N ILE A 275 -5.98 2.17 15.21
CA ILE A 275 -6.64 0.95 15.73
C ILE A 275 -7.05 0.01 14.60
N PRO A 276 -7.88 0.41 13.62
CA PRO A 276 -8.31 -0.52 12.57
C PRO A 276 -7.17 -1.06 11.71
N LYS A 277 -6.06 -0.32 11.57
CA LYS A 277 -4.87 -0.80 10.83
C LYS A 277 -4.17 -1.92 11.59
N VAL A 278 -3.96 -1.71 12.88
CA VAL A 278 -3.32 -2.72 13.75
C VAL A 278 -4.22 -3.94 13.91
N GLU A 279 -5.54 -3.76 14.05
CA GLU A 279 -6.50 -4.86 14.09
C GLU A 279 -6.47 -5.68 12.79
N THR A 280 -6.48 -5.03 11.63
CA THR A 280 -6.32 -5.72 10.33
C THR A 280 -5.00 -6.51 10.25
N CYS A 281 -3.90 -5.93 10.73
CA CYS A 281 -2.63 -6.65 10.78
C CYS A 281 -2.69 -7.89 11.68
N ILE A 282 -3.31 -7.76 12.86
CA ILE A 282 -3.48 -8.88 13.80
C ILE A 282 -4.35 -9.98 13.20
N GLU A 283 -5.50 -9.63 12.60
CA GLU A 283 -6.41 -10.58 11.96
C GLU A 283 -5.73 -11.33 10.80
N ALA A 284 -4.93 -10.63 10.00
CA ALA A 284 -4.16 -11.22 8.92
C ALA A 284 -3.11 -12.23 9.45
N LEU A 285 -2.38 -11.88 10.51
CA LEU A 285 -1.39 -12.76 11.14
C LEU A 285 -2.05 -13.98 11.79
N GLU A 286 -3.21 -13.83 12.44
CA GLU A 286 -4.00 -14.93 13.00
C GLU A 286 -4.57 -15.85 11.89
N SER A 287 -4.60 -15.36 10.64
CA SER A 287 -4.98 -16.10 9.42
C SER A 287 -3.75 -16.55 8.60
N GLU A 288 -2.62 -16.78 9.27
CA GLU A 288 -1.39 -17.36 8.71
C GLU A 288 -0.61 -16.47 7.70
N VAL A 289 -0.91 -15.18 7.59
CA VAL A 289 -0.04 -14.23 6.89
C VAL A 289 1.31 -14.14 7.63
N GLY A 290 2.42 -14.21 6.90
CA GLY A 290 3.74 -14.33 7.51
C GLY A 290 4.13 -13.11 8.36
N TYR A 291 4.00 -11.90 7.81
CA TYR A 291 4.32 -10.63 8.48
C TYR A 291 3.36 -9.54 8.06
N ALA A 292 3.08 -8.61 8.97
CA ALA A 292 2.29 -7.42 8.66
C ALA A 292 3.10 -6.15 8.98
N HIS A 293 3.04 -5.16 8.08
CA HIS A 293 3.82 -3.93 8.18
C HIS A 293 2.92 -2.69 8.02
N ILE A 294 3.18 -1.65 8.81
CA ILE A 294 2.57 -0.33 8.65
C ILE A 294 3.69 0.65 8.34
N LEU A 295 3.65 1.28 7.16
CA LEU A 295 4.70 2.15 6.64
C LEU A 295 4.15 3.51 6.22
N ASN A 296 4.99 4.53 6.23
CA ASN A 296 4.65 5.85 5.71
C ASN A 296 4.77 5.89 4.19
N GLY A 297 3.62 5.79 3.51
CA GLY A 297 3.55 5.81 2.06
C GLY A 297 3.92 7.16 1.40
N SER A 298 4.18 8.22 2.17
CA SER A 298 4.66 9.51 1.65
C SER A 298 6.19 9.54 1.48
N VAL A 299 6.90 8.59 2.08
CA VAL A 299 8.36 8.47 1.96
C VAL A 299 8.72 7.83 0.62
N ASP A 300 9.60 8.47 -0.13
CA ASP A 300 10.06 7.95 -1.41
C ASP A 300 10.76 6.57 -1.22
N ASN A 301 10.42 5.60 -2.05
CA ASN A 301 10.97 4.23 -2.05
C ASN A 301 10.79 3.44 -0.75
N ILE A 302 9.80 3.78 0.07
CA ILE A 302 9.55 3.14 1.37
C ILE A 302 9.41 1.62 1.28
N LEU A 303 8.78 1.10 0.21
CA LEU A 303 8.64 -0.34 -0.03
C LEU A 303 9.99 -1.02 -0.22
N LEU A 304 10.89 -0.39 -0.96
CA LEU A 304 12.22 -0.94 -1.21
C LEU A 304 13.09 -0.91 0.05
N MET A 305 12.97 0.17 0.83
CA MET A 305 13.66 0.31 2.12
C MET A 305 13.21 -0.81 3.09
N GLU A 306 11.90 -1.07 3.18
CA GLU A 306 11.36 -2.10 4.05
C GLU A 306 11.75 -3.53 3.63
N ILE A 307 11.78 -3.80 2.32
CA ILE A 307 11.93 -5.15 1.80
C ILE A 307 13.41 -5.55 1.63
N PHE A 308 14.28 -4.59 1.28
CA PHE A 308 15.66 -4.86 0.89
C PHE A 308 16.71 -4.33 1.87
N THR A 309 16.31 -3.92 3.08
CA THR A 309 17.25 -3.51 4.14
C THR A 309 16.99 -4.25 5.46
N GLU A 310 18.01 -4.31 6.33
CA GLU A 310 17.93 -5.01 7.62
C GLU A 310 17.08 -4.26 8.65
N SER A 311 17.11 -2.90 8.61
CA SER A 311 16.53 -2.08 9.68
C SER A 311 15.02 -1.88 9.56
N GLY A 312 14.43 -2.16 8.39
CA GLY A 312 13.03 -1.83 8.13
C GLY A 312 12.78 -0.32 8.15
N ALA A 313 11.56 0.10 7.80
CA ALA A 313 11.25 1.52 7.67
C ALA A 313 9.95 1.95 8.38
N GLY A 314 9.32 1.06 9.15
CA GLY A 314 8.08 1.33 9.86
C GLY A 314 7.84 0.41 11.03
N THR A 315 6.59 0.02 11.27
CA THR A 315 6.23 -0.95 12.30
C THR A 315 5.95 -2.30 11.69
N MET A 316 6.70 -3.31 12.08
CA MET A 316 6.42 -4.72 11.79
C MET A 316 5.63 -5.34 12.94
N ILE A 317 4.57 -6.07 12.61
CA ILE A 317 3.75 -6.84 13.55
C ILE A 317 3.87 -8.32 13.22
N LEU A 318 4.08 -9.17 14.25
CA LEU A 318 4.17 -10.64 14.11
C LEU A 318 3.77 -11.39 15.39
#